data_47dbb0dc4394b37d2e591642364ac688
#
_entry.id   47dbb0dc4394b37d2e591642364ac688
#
_cell.length_a   1.000
_cell.length_b   1.000
_cell.length_c   1.000
_cell.angle_alpha   90.00
_cell.angle_beta   90.00
_cell.angle_gamma   90.00
#
_symmetry.space_group_name_H-M   'P 1'
#
loop_
_entity.id
_entity.type
_entity.pdbx_description
1 polymer ?
#
loop_
_entity_poly.entity_id
_entity_poly.type
_entity_poly.pdbx_seq_one_letter_code
_entity_poly.pdbx_strand_id
1 'polypeptide(L)'
;LLHTPMLLAGEPFSERVIEHAKKSVVTINVNASFSAYKQRSKWSGTGCVVDKQNGYILTNQHIIGAAVVGSYKITFFNGIQQEAHLIYYDPWLDYGFLQVVPALIPKEVTETTFSRHNPVMDQPIFIVGNNEGHSFSLHTGVVADLYEIKDSMPQQSINLSLNTKGGSSGSPIFNKNGQAVGLNYGGNHTFGFAIHPEYIRYALSAIRQGKVPIRKQVGVITKSTPIKDVVRYDGLPASVQQQYIKTFSNGATSVIEVDYLLPDSPAFGLLFPGDVIWAINGSQIGPNLVAFDMAMNQSTKDHVVLTILRMGQWHDIKVGLYDLELHKIKKMVHFGGAIFFEMDDYTAKISGIPAKSLTFVKVDTNHIFNNVAPYRIKNDFRLKVLSFNKKPIADLETFVSMVPSLIAKKYFTIEYTDFSPFHAFCAALHLGPRPSRAYVEYGTHLPQPRSFIWEETHHRWVSSPIGIK
;
A
#
# COMPACT_ATOMS: atom_id res chain seq x y z
N LEU A 1 -0.96 36.97 -37.09
CA LEU A 1 -0.31 35.63 -37.18
C LEU A 1 0.51 35.44 -35.92
N LEU A 2 -0.12 34.88 -34.88
CA LEU A 2 0.52 34.48 -33.64
C LEU A 2 1.15 33.09 -33.85
N HIS A 3 2.47 33.02 -33.93
CA HIS A 3 3.20 31.78 -33.89
C HIS A 3 3.11 31.25 -32.45
N THR A 4 2.31 30.24 -32.24
CA THR A 4 2.38 29.36 -31.06
C THR A 4 3.73 28.63 -31.14
N PRO A 5 4.61 28.66 -30.14
CA PRO A 5 5.82 27.84 -30.15
C PRO A 5 5.37 26.38 -30.11
N MET A 6 5.69 25.65 -31.16
CA MET A 6 5.62 24.21 -31.22
C MET A 6 6.54 23.70 -30.12
N LEU A 7 5.99 23.14 -29.03
CA LEU A 7 6.77 22.41 -28.04
C LEU A 7 7.64 21.40 -28.79
N LEU A 8 8.94 21.57 -28.72
CA LEU A 8 9.92 20.60 -29.19
C LEU A 8 9.59 19.27 -28.48
N ALA A 9 8.97 18.35 -29.21
CA ALA A 9 8.87 16.97 -28.77
C ALA A 9 10.30 16.51 -28.51
N GLY A 10 10.58 16.13 -27.26
CA GLY A 10 11.88 15.56 -26.90
C GLY A 10 12.20 14.43 -27.85
N GLU A 11 13.51 14.20 -28.12
CA GLU A 11 13.97 13.15 -29.01
C GLU A 11 13.19 11.87 -28.74
N PRO A 12 12.63 11.25 -29.78
CA PRO A 12 11.85 10.03 -29.62
C PRO A 12 12.73 8.96 -28.94
N PHE A 13 12.16 8.23 -27.98
CA PHE A 13 12.88 7.13 -27.34
C PHE A 13 13.36 6.14 -28.41
N SER A 14 14.61 5.68 -28.32
CA SER A 14 15.12 4.76 -29.32
C SER A 14 14.34 3.44 -29.30
N GLU A 15 14.07 2.90 -30.47
CA GLU A 15 13.36 1.63 -30.62
C GLU A 15 14.01 0.50 -29.82
N ARG A 16 15.36 0.47 -29.79
CA ARG A 16 16.11 -0.49 -28.99
C ARG A 16 15.78 -0.41 -27.49
N VAL A 17 15.64 0.80 -26.94
CA VAL A 17 15.29 1.02 -25.53
C VAL A 17 13.87 0.56 -25.25
N ILE A 18 12.93 0.89 -26.14
CA ILE A 18 11.53 0.47 -26.01
C ILE A 18 11.42 -1.06 -26.06
N GLU A 19 12.08 -1.72 -27.02
CA GLU A 19 12.05 -3.16 -27.14
C GLU A 19 12.71 -3.87 -25.95
N HIS A 20 13.79 -3.30 -25.41
CA HIS A 20 14.40 -3.81 -24.18
C HIS A 20 13.41 -3.71 -23.01
N ALA A 21 12.75 -2.57 -22.86
CA ALA A 21 11.76 -2.35 -21.81
C ALA A 21 10.57 -3.31 -21.93
N LYS A 22 10.00 -3.50 -23.13
CA LYS A 22 8.90 -4.44 -23.38
C LYS A 22 9.24 -5.86 -22.95
N LYS A 23 10.47 -6.31 -23.19
CA LYS A 23 10.92 -7.66 -22.85
C LYS A 23 11.09 -7.87 -21.34
N SER A 24 11.15 -6.82 -20.55
CA SER A 24 11.21 -6.91 -19.08
C SER A 24 9.82 -6.92 -18.41
N VAL A 25 8.77 -6.53 -19.14
CA VAL A 25 7.41 -6.41 -18.60
C VAL A 25 6.67 -7.74 -18.69
N VAL A 26 5.81 -8.00 -17.73
CA VAL A 26 5.00 -9.22 -17.64
C VAL A 26 3.55 -8.88 -17.33
N THR A 27 2.63 -9.77 -17.72
CA THR A 27 1.26 -9.76 -17.23
C THR A 27 1.14 -10.68 -16.03
N ILE A 28 0.49 -10.21 -14.97
CA ILE A 28 0.20 -10.97 -13.76
C ILE A 28 -1.29 -11.26 -13.72
N ASN A 29 -1.64 -12.54 -13.67
CA ASN A 29 -3.01 -12.99 -13.46
C ASN A 29 -3.12 -13.61 -12.07
N VAL A 30 -4.09 -13.13 -11.29
CA VAL A 30 -4.38 -13.62 -9.94
C VAL A 30 -5.70 -14.37 -9.96
N ASN A 31 -5.68 -15.60 -9.41
CA ASN A 31 -6.88 -16.40 -9.22
C ASN A 31 -7.00 -16.71 -7.72
N ALA A 32 -7.79 -15.89 -7.02
CA ALA A 32 -7.98 -16.00 -5.59
C ALA A 32 -9.22 -16.84 -5.24
N SER A 33 -9.08 -17.80 -4.36
CA SER A 33 -10.22 -18.43 -3.69
C SER A 33 -10.87 -17.43 -2.72
N PHE A 34 -10.05 -16.67 -2.00
CA PHE A 34 -10.41 -15.51 -1.19
C PHE A 34 -9.16 -14.72 -0.82
N SER A 35 -9.37 -13.52 -0.28
CA SER A 35 -8.33 -12.70 0.29
C SER A 35 -8.90 -11.83 1.42
N ALA A 36 -8.04 -11.27 2.24
CA ALA A 36 -8.44 -10.32 3.27
C ALA A 36 -9.12 -9.05 2.72
N TYR A 37 -9.00 -8.77 1.42
CA TYR A 37 -9.51 -7.53 0.82
C TYR A 37 -10.57 -7.73 -0.26
N LYS A 38 -10.64 -8.91 -0.85
CA LYS A 38 -11.54 -9.17 -1.99
C LYS A 38 -12.24 -10.50 -1.82
N GLN A 39 -13.48 -10.57 -2.28
CA GLN A 39 -14.15 -11.85 -2.50
C GLN A 39 -13.39 -12.66 -3.55
N ARG A 40 -13.70 -13.96 -3.61
CA ARG A 40 -13.19 -14.85 -4.65
C ARG A 40 -13.34 -14.21 -6.02
N SER A 41 -12.22 -13.95 -6.69
CA SER A 41 -12.23 -13.33 -8.00
C SER A 41 -10.94 -13.58 -8.77
N LYS A 42 -11.01 -13.28 -10.06
CA LYS A 42 -9.86 -13.20 -10.95
C LYS A 42 -9.63 -11.75 -11.30
N TRP A 43 -8.38 -11.32 -11.26
CA TRP A 43 -7.97 -10.01 -11.75
C TRP A 43 -6.57 -10.08 -12.34
N SER A 44 -6.18 -9.05 -13.03
CA SER A 44 -4.86 -8.96 -13.64
C SER A 44 -4.24 -7.59 -13.43
N GLY A 45 -2.94 -7.54 -13.61
CA GLY A 45 -2.13 -6.33 -13.60
C GLY A 45 -0.85 -6.52 -14.39
N THR A 46 0.00 -5.53 -14.29
CA THR A 46 1.34 -5.53 -14.88
C THR A 46 2.40 -5.78 -13.81
N GLY A 47 3.53 -6.32 -14.21
CA GLY A 47 4.74 -6.40 -13.41
C GLY A 47 5.97 -6.31 -14.29
N CYS A 48 7.13 -6.35 -13.68
CA CYS A 48 8.40 -6.40 -14.40
C CYS A 48 9.43 -7.31 -13.74
N VAL A 49 10.26 -7.91 -14.56
CA VAL A 49 11.39 -8.73 -14.09
C VAL A 49 12.47 -7.80 -13.58
N VAL A 50 12.81 -7.89 -12.30
CA VAL A 50 13.84 -7.05 -11.66
C VAL A 50 15.09 -7.81 -11.24
N ASP A 51 15.03 -9.16 -11.33
CA ASP A 51 16.15 -10.04 -11.05
C ASP A 51 15.90 -11.41 -11.68
N LYS A 52 16.57 -11.69 -12.80
CA LYS A 52 16.44 -12.98 -13.50
C LYS A 52 17.12 -14.12 -12.75
N GLN A 53 18.24 -13.82 -12.09
CA GLN A 53 19.02 -14.82 -11.37
C GLN A 53 18.21 -15.44 -10.24
N ASN A 54 17.41 -14.62 -9.55
CA ASN A 54 16.57 -15.05 -8.44
C ASN A 54 15.10 -15.22 -8.84
N GLY A 55 14.70 -14.86 -10.07
CA GLY A 55 13.33 -14.97 -10.57
C GLY A 55 12.37 -13.93 -9.99
N TYR A 56 12.84 -12.75 -9.59
CA TYR A 56 12.01 -11.76 -8.92
C TYR A 56 11.24 -10.88 -9.90
N ILE A 57 9.93 -10.82 -9.66
CA ILE A 57 8.95 -10.00 -10.40
C ILE A 57 8.41 -8.94 -9.45
N LEU A 58 8.56 -7.68 -9.80
CA LEU A 58 8.01 -6.54 -9.08
C LEU A 58 6.63 -6.19 -9.63
N THR A 59 5.70 -5.81 -8.74
CA THR A 59 4.39 -5.28 -9.08
C THR A 59 3.80 -4.47 -7.92
N ASN A 60 2.54 -4.01 -8.03
CA ASN A 60 1.86 -3.38 -6.91
C ASN A 60 1.32 -4.39 -5.89
N GLN A 61 1.23 -3.95 -4.64
CA GLN A 61 0.64 -4.74 -3.56
C GLN A 61 -0.87 -4.99 -3.83
N HIS A 62 -1.61 -4.00 -4.34
CA HIS A 62 -3.03 -4.19 -4.66
C HIS A 62 -3.28 -5.18 -5.81
N ILE A 63 -2.26 -5.50 -6.63
CA ILE A 63 -2.30 -6.59 -7.63
C ILE A 63 -2.03 -7.93 -6.96
N ILE A 64 -1.00 -8.02 -6.13
CA ILE A 64 -0.68 -9.25 -5.39
C ILE A 64 -1.80 -9.58 -4.39
N GLY A 65 -2.36 -8.56 -3.76
CA GLY A 65 -3.26 -8.66 -2.62
C GLY A 65 -2.51 -9.04 -1.33
N ALA A 66 -3.03 -8.60 -0.19
CA ALA A 66 -2.58 -9.09 1.09
C ALA A 66 -3.39 -10.35 1.45
N ALA A 67 -2.71 -11.36 2.00
CA ALA A 67 -3.34 -12.58 2.46
C ALA A 67 -4.26 -13.24 1.40
N VAL A 68 -3.74 -13.41 0.19
CA VAL A 68 -4.43 -14.12 -0.90
C VAL A 68 -4.23 -15.62 -0.77
N VAL A 69 -5.32 -16.36 -0.66
CA VAL A 69 -5.33 -17.81 -0.83
C VAL A 69 -5.73 -18.12 -2.26
N GLY A 70 -4.74 -18.46 -3.10
CA GLY A 70 -4.92 -18.62 -4.52
C GLY A 70 -3.61 -18.85 -5.27
N SER A 71 -3.59 -18.52 -6.54
CA SER A 71 -2.42 -18.67 -7.41
C SER A 71 -2.11 -17.40 -8.19
N TYR A 72 -0.85 -17.20 -8.49
CA TYR A 72 -0.34 -16.15 -9.36
C TYR A 72 0.24 -16.80 -10.61
N LYS A 73 -0.14 -16.28 -11.78
CA LYS A 73 0.38 -16.72 -13.07
C LYS A 73 1.03 -15.54 -13.79
N ILE A 74 2.30 -15.69 -14.13
CA ILE A 74 3.08 -14.70 -14.87
C ILE A 74 3.07 -15.09 -16.35
N THR A 75 2.75 -14.14 -17.22
CA THR A 75 2.88 -14.29 -18.66
C THR A 75 3.96 -13.33 -19.16
N PHE A 76 5.04 -13.85 -19.73
CA PHE A 76 6.12 -13.09 -20.32
C PHE A 76 5.72 -12.52 -21.68
N PHE A 77 6.52 -11.56 -22.21
CA PHE A 77 6.25 -10.87 -23.47
C PHE A 77 6.04 -11.82 -24.66
N ASN A 78 6.64 -12.99 -24.65
CA ASN A 78 6.55 -14.03 -25.71
C ASN A 78 5.42 -15.05 -25.48
N GLY A 79 4.52 -14.79 -24.51
CA GLY A 79 3.38 -15.65 -24.19
C GLY A 79 3.67 -16.85 -23.30
N ILE A 80 4.94 -17.13 -22.97
CA ILE A 80 5.29 -18.20 -22.03
C ILE A 80 4.76 -17.85 -20.64
N GLN A 81 4.19 -18.87 -19.97
CA GLN A 81 3.55 -18.72 -18.67
C GLN A 81 4.26 -19.53 -17.60
N GLN A 82 4.32 -18.97 -16.38
CA GLN A 82 4.79 -19.68 -15.19
C GLN A 82 3.92 -19.35 -13.99
N GLU A 83 3.84 -20.28 -13.05
CA GLU A 83 3.33 -19.99 -11.71
C GLU A 83 4.37 -19.23 -10.90
N ALA A 84 3.87 -18.38 -10.01
CA ALA A 84 4.69 -17.61 -9.09
C ALA A 84 4.14 -17.69 -7.66
N HIS A 85 4.99 -17.42 -6.70
CA HIS A 85 4.61 -17.30 -5.30
C HIS A 85 5.03 -15.94 -4.74
N LEU A 86 4.31 -15.48 -3.72
CA LEU A 86 4.58 -14.23 -3.04
C LEU A 86 5.82 -14.39 -2.15
N ILE A 87 6.79 -13.50 -2.28
CA ILE A 87 7.96 -13.47 -1.40
C ILE A 87 7.98 -12.26 -0.46
N TYR A 88 7.43 -11.13 -0.91
CA TYR A 88 7.38 -9.92 -0.10
C TYR A 88 6.33 -8.95 -0.63
N TYR A 89 5.66 -8.23 0.25
CA TYR A 89 4.95 -6.98 -0.06
C TYR A 89 5.26 -5.94 1.01
N ASP A 90 5.30 -4.67 0.60
CA ASP A 90 5.51 -3.59 1.56
C ASP A 90 4.23 -3.40 2.40
N PRO A 91 4.33 -3.37 3.74
CA PRO A 91 3.16 -3.26 4.60
C PRO A 91 2.59 -1.84 4.70
N TRP A 92 3.20 -0.85 4.03
CA TRP A 92 2.79 0.55 4.08
C TRP A 92 2.59 1.17 2.70
N LEU A 93 3.38 0.72 1.72
CA LEU A 93 3.37 1.21 0.34
C LEU A 93 2.79 0.14 -0.60
N ASP A 94 2.38 0.57 -1.78
CA ASP A 94 1.67 -0.28 -2.73
C ASP A 94 2.62 -0.99 -3.70
N TYR A 95 3.59 -1.76 -3.20
CA TYR A 95 4.42 -2.62 -4.04
C TYR A 95 4.76 -3.94 -3.36
N GLY A 96 5.19 -4.93 -4.17
CA GLY A 96 5.65 -6.21 -3.68
C GLY A 96 6.30 -7.06 -4.76
N PHE A 97 6.79 -8.22 -4.36
CA PHE A 97 7.58 -9.11 -5.20
C PHE A 97 6.99 -10.52 -5.22
N LEU A 98 6.90 -11.05 -6.42
CA LEU A 98 6.63 -12.45 -6.68
C LEU A 98 7.92 -13.14 -7.14
N GLN A 99 7.97 -14.45 -7.03
CA GLN A 99 9.09 -15.25 -7.54
C GLN A 99 8.58 -16.34 -8.47
N VAL A 100 9.25 -16.48 -9.61
CA VAL A 100 9.12 -17.57 -10.56
C VAL A 100 10.36 -18.46 -10.50
N VAL A 101 10.32 -19.64 -11.11
CA VAL A 101 11.49 -20.52 -11.23
C VAL A 101 12.51 -19.89 -12.19
N PRO A 102 13.72 -19.48 -11.74
CA PRO A 102 14.66 -18.73 -12.57
C PRO A 102 15.07 -19.45 -13.84
N ALA A 103 15.30 -20.76 -13.75
CA ALA A 103 15.72 -21.58 -14.88
C ALA A 103 14.70 -21.66 -16.03
N LEU A 104 13.44 -21.34 -15.75
CA LEU A 104 12.34 -21.35 -16.72
C LEU A 104 12.05 -19.97 -17.32
N ILE A 105 12.76 -18.93 -16.91
CA ILE A 105 12.61 -17.59 -17.52
C ILE A 105 13.17 -17.63 -18.95
N PRO A 106 12.41 -17.21 -19.97
CA PRO A 106 12.90 -17.19 -21.35
C PRO A 106 14.19 -16.37 -21.48
N LYS A 107 15.11 -16.84 -22.31
CA LYS A 107 16.45 -16.22 -22.47
C LYS A 107 16.37 -14.76 -22.91
N GLU A 108 15.39 -14.45 -23.77
CA GLU A 108 15.13 -13.14 -24.37
C GLU A 108 14.53 -12.11 -23.40
N VAL A 109 14.03 -12.56 -22.25
CA VAL A 109 13.50 -11.68 -21.20
C VAL A 109 14.67 -10.84 -20.66
N THR A 110 14.42 -9.54 -20.55
CA THR A 110 15.36 -8.57 -19.99
C THR A 110 15.00 -8.22 -18.54
N GLU A 111 15.88 -7.49 -17.87
CA GLU A 111 15.62 -6.98 -16.52
C GLU A 111 15.31 -5.50 -16.55
N THR A 112 14.34 -5.08 -15.74
CA THR A 112 14.10 -3.69 -15.40
C THR A 112 15.11 -3.27 -14.34
N THR A 113 15.95 -2.30 -14.65
CA THR A 113 16.89 -1.69 -13.69
C THR A 113 16.37 -0.34 -13.26
N PHE A 114 16.37 -0.08 -11.94
CA PHE A 114 15.97 1.21 -11.39
C PHE A 114 17.10 2.22 -11.42
N SER A 115 16.81 3.45 -11.88
CA SER A 115 17.75 4.56 -11.90
C SER A 115 18.29 4.83 -10.49
N ARG A 116 19.59 5.12 -10.39
CA ARG A 116 20.22 5.59 -9.14
C ARG A 116 19.95 7.07 -8.89
N HIS A 117 19.61 7.80 -9.94
CA HIS A 117 19.24 9.21 -9.86
C HIS A 117 17.74 9.35 -9.68
N ASN A 118 17.34 10.28 -8.83
CA ASN A 118 15.93 10.61 -8.67
C ASN A 118 15.39 11.22 -9.98
N PRO A 119 14.11 11.02 -10.29
CA PRO A 119 13.46 11.70 -11.40
C PRO A 119 13.51 13.22 -11.19
N VAL A 120 13.47 13.96 -12.29
CA VAL A 120 13.41 15.42 -12.27
C VAL A 120 12.19 15.92 -13.04
N MET A 121 11.74 17.13 -12.73
CA MET A 121 10.62 17.78 -13.42
C MET A 121 10.89 17.83 -14.93
N ASP A 122 9.83 17.70 -15.73
CA ASP A 122 9.83 17.70 -17.18
C ASP A 122 10.69 16.61 -17.83
N GLN A 123 11.19 15.65 -17.04
CA GLN A 123 11.94 14.51 -17.56
C GLN A 123 11.06 13.69 -18.51
N PRO A 124 11.44 13.48 -19.78
CA PRO A 124 10.73 12.58 -20.69
C PRO A 124 10.70 11.14 -20.14
N ILE A 125 9.53 10.54 -20.16
CA ILE A 125 9.30 9.17 -19.68
C ILE A 125 8.39 8.39 -20.63
N PHE A 126 8.51 7.07 -20.59
CA PHE A 126 7.54 6.19 -21.22
C PHE A 126 7.16 5.04 -20.26
N ILE A 127 5.99 4.47 -20.48
CA ILE A 127 5.47 3.33 -19.75
C ILE A 127 5.12 2.22 -20.73
N VAL A 128 5.41 0.99 -20.36
CA VAL A 128 4.95 -0.22 -21.04
C VAL A 128 4.16 -1.05 -20.05
N GLY A 129 2.95 -1.45 -20.42
CA GLY A 129 2.11 -2.24 -19.51
C GLY A 129 0.82 -2.74 -20.17
N ASN A 130 -0.02 -3.36 -19.36
CA ASN A 130 -1.32 -3.85 -19.78
C ASN A 130 -2.39 -2.77 -19.50
N ASN A 131 -2.70 -1.95 -20.49
CA ASN A 131 -3.65 -0.85 -20.33
C ASN A 131 -5.00 -1.24 -20.93
N GLU A 132 -6.08 -1.25 -20.15
CA GLU A 132 -7.43 -1.66 -20.58
C GLU A 132 -7.48 -3.03 -21.30
N GLY A 133 -6.64 -3.98 -20.88
CA GLY A 133 -6.56 -5.31 -21.50
C GLY A 133 -5.66 -5.40 -22.73
N HIS A 134 -5.10 -4.27 -23.18
CA HIS A 134 -4.10 -4.25 -24.26
C HIS A 134 -2.72 -4.53 -23.68
N SER A 135 -2.21 -5.73 -23.91
CA SER A 135 -0.90 -6.16 -23.43
C SER A 135 0.22 -5.36 -24.09
N PHE A 136 1.20 -4.93 -23.25
CA PHE A 136 2.42 -4.25 -23.70
C PHE A 136 2.19 -2.93 -24.46
N SER A 137 1.10 -2.22 -24.16
CA SER A 137 0.84 -0.89 -24.72
C SER A 137 1.91 0.11 -24.26
N LEU A 138 2.32 0.99 -25.17
CA LEU A 138 3.31 2.05 -24.95
C LEU A 138 2.60 3.40 -24.83
N HIS A 139 2.92 4.14 -23.76
CA HIS A 139 2.50 5.53 -23.58
C HIS A 139 3.69 6.38 -23.21
N THR A 140 3.71 7.64 -23.64
CA THR A 140 4.80 8.59 -23.38
C THR A 140 4.27 9.83 -22.68
N GLY A 141 5.11 10.50 -21.91
CA GLY A 141 4.80 11.72 -21.18
C GLY A 141 6.03 12.31 -20.52
N VAL A 142 5.83 13.15 -19.53
CA VAL A 142 6.91 13.72 -18.71
C VAL A 142 6.57 13.59 -17.22
N VAL A 143 7.56 13.75 -16.36
CA VAL A 143 7.39 13.90 -14.93
C VAL A 143 6.76 15.27 -14.66
N ALA A 144 5.60 15.30 -14.04
CA ALA A 144 4.82 16.53 -13.80
C ALA A 144 4.94 17.05 -12.37
N ASP A 145 5.16 16.18 -11.37
CA ASP A 145 5.41 16.55 -9.97
C ASP A 145 6.19 15.46 -9.26
N LEU A 146 6.99 15.83 -8.24
CA LEU A 146 7.86 14.93 -7.49
C LEU A 146 7.44 14.73 -6.03
N TYR A 147 6.61 15.62 -5.49
CA TYR A 147 6.40 15.74 -4.05
C TYR A 147 4.92 15.68 -3.63
N GLU A 148 4.05 15.17 -4.48
CA GLU A 148 2.66 15.02 -4.10
C GLU A 148 2.50 13.84 -3.13
N ILE A 149 1.67 14.04 -2.11
CA ILE A 149 1.25 12.99 -1.18
C ILE A 149 -0.25 12.77 -1.43
N LYS A 150 -0.61 11.54 -1.80
CA LYS A 150 -2.01 11.19 -2.08
C LYS A 150 -2.74 10.80 -0.81
N ASP A 151 -3.97 11.28 -0.64
CA ASP A 151 -4.81 11.07 0.55
C ASP A 151 -5.00 9.60 0.92
N SER A 152 -5.29 8.76 -0.08
CA SER A 152 -5.51 7.32 0.13
C SER A 152 -4.23 6.49 0.21
N MET A 153 -3.10 7.08 -0.17
CA MET A 153 -1.80 6.44 -0.27
C MET A 153 -0.76 7.39 0.31
N PRO A 154 -0.60 7.47 1.64
CA PRO A 154 0.31 8.39 2.30
C PRO A 154 1.76 7.99 2.01
N GLN A 155 2.20 8.30 0.81
CA GLN A 155 3.53 8.09 0.25
C GLN A 155 3.81 9.22 -0.74
N GLN A 156 5.08 9.55 -0.91
CA GLN A 156 5.47 10.47 -1.95
C GLN A 156 5.20 9.86 -3.32
N SER A 157 4.37 10.54 -4.10
CA SER A 157 4.00 10.16 -5.46
C SER A 157 4.76 11.01 -6.47
N ILE A 158 5.21 10.36 -7.54
CA ILE A 158 5.66 11.03 -8.76
C ILE A 158 4.43 11.15 -9.65
N ASN A 159 4.03 12.37 -10.00
CA ASN A 159 2.97 12.59 -10.97
C ASN A 159 3.53 12.61 -12.38
N LEU A 160 2.81 11.99 -13.30
CA LEU A 160 3.20 11.81 -14.68
C LEU A 160 2.14 12.44 -15.58
N SER A 161 2.56 13.24 -16.57
CA SER A 161 1.66 13.84 -17.56
C SER A 161 1.21 12.80 -18.61
N LEU A 162 0.73 11.66 -18.15
CA LEU A 162 0.15 10.62 -18.99
C LEU A 162 -1.03 9.97 -18.24
N ASN A 163 -2.02 9.54 -19.00
CA ASN A 163 -3.18 8.88 -18.45
C ASN A 163 -2.92 7.37 -18.38
N THR A 164 -3.02 6.81 -17.17
CA THR A 164 -2.96 5.38 -16.95
C THR A 164 -4.35 4.85 -16.58
N LYS A 165 -4.69 3.67 -17.07
CA LYS A 165 -5.98 3.03 -16.86
C LYS A 165 -5.83 1.66 -16.21
N GLY A 166 -6.96 1.02 -15.90
CA GLY A 166 -6.98 -0.30 -15.28
C GLY A 166 -6.12 -1.32 -16.05
N GLY A 167 -5.31 -2.08 -15.34
CA GLY A 167 -4.33 -3.02 -15.89
C GLY A 167 -2.90 -2.49 -15.97
N SER A 168 -2.69 -1.17 -16.02
CA SER A 168 -1.36 -0.56 -16.04
C SER A 168 -0.66 -0.52 -14.67
N SER A 169 -1.38 -0.82 -13.60
CA SER A 169 -0.79 -0.96 -12.26
C SER A 169 0.35 -1.98 -12.25
N GLY A 170 1.49 -1.63 -11.65
CA GLY A 170 2.72 -2.42 -11.65
C GLY A 170 3.63 -2.21 -12.86
N SER A 171 3.26 -1.32 -13.78
CA SER A 171 4.13 -0.98 -14.92
C SER A 171 5.30 -0.12 -14.48
N PRO A 172 6.55 -0.44 -14.89
CA PRO A 172 7.69 0.43 -14.66
C PRO A 172 7.62 1.67 -15.55
N ILE A 173 8.05 2.81 -15.02
CA ILE A 173 8.16 4.09 -15.73
C ILE A 173 9.62 4.25 -16.15
N PHE A 174 9.89 4.32 -17.44
CA PHE A 174 11.24 4.37 -17.98
C PHE A 174 11.66 5.76 -18.42
N ASN A 175 12.92 6.08 -18.19
CA ASN A 175 13.59 7.25 -18.78
C ASN A 175 14.16 6.91 -20.18
N LYS A 176 14.77 7.90 -20.86
CA LYS A 176 15.36 7.74 -22.19
C LYS A 176 16.50 6.71 -22.26
N ASN A 177 17.10 6.37 -21.12
CA ASN A 177 18.16 5.36 -21.03
C ASN A 177 17.62 3.94 -20.77
N GLY A 178 16.30 3.76 -20.69
CA GLY A 178 15.67 2.48 -20.37
C GLY A 178 15.76 2.07 -18.89
N GLN A 179 16.07 3.03 -18.01
CA GLN A 179 16.07 2.79 -16.57
C GLN A 179 14.73 3.20 -15.98
N ALA A 180 14.20 2.41 -15.07
CA ALA A 180 12.97 2.73 -14.37
C ALA A 180 13.19 3.86 -13.36
N VAL A 181 12.33 4.87 -13.40
CA VAL A 181 12.32 6.04 -12.50
C VAL A 181 11.11 6.03 -11.56
N GLY A 182 10.27 5.00 -11.63
CA GLY A 182 9.13 4.79 -10.77
C GLY A 182 8.37 3.52 -11.14
N LEU A 183 7.39 3.16 -10.31
CA LEU A 183 6.44 2.07 -10.54
C LEU A 183 5.03 2.63 -10.53
N ASN A 184 4.32 2.54 -11.65
CA ASN A 184 2.94 3.01 -11.75
C ASN A 184 2.03 2.25 -10.78
N TYR A 185 1.22 2.98 -10.00
CA TYR A 185 0.25 2.34 -9.10
C TYR A 185 -1.20 2.80 -9.35
N GLY A 186 -1.38 3.82 -10.14
CA GLY A 186 -2.70 4.35 -10.43
C GLY A 186 -2.65 5.59 -11.30
N GLY A 187 -3.79 6.23 -11.43
CA GLY A 187 -3.94 7.45 -12.18
C GLY A 187 -5.36 8.00 -12.08
N ASN A 188 -5.55 9.19 -12.61
CA ASN A 188 -6.85 9.80 -12.84
C ASN A 188 -6.97 10.20 -14.32
N HIS A 189 -7.97 11.01 -14.65
CA HIS A 189 -8.18 11.47 -16.05
C HIS A 189 -7.04 12.35 -16.59
N THR A 190 -6.20 12.90 -15.72
CA THR A 190 -5.15 13.88 -16.08
C THR A 190 -3.76 13.33 -15.87
N PHE A 191 -3.52 12.63 -14.76
CA PHE A 191 -2.18 12.20 -14.33
C PHE A 191 -2.11 10.71 -14.04
N GLY A 192 -0.95 10.11 -14.36
CA GLY A 192 -0.53 8.85 -13.78
C GLY A 192 0.24 9.10 -12.48
N PHE A 193 0.26 8.09 -11.58
CA PHE A 193 0.92 8.16 -10.27
C PHE A 193 1.90 7.01 -10.13
N ALA A 194 3.12 7.33 -9.72
CA ALA A 194 4.17 6.34 -9.56
C ALA A 194 4.82 6.38 -8.18
N ILE A 195 5.16 5.18 -7.69
CA ILE A 195 5.95 4.98 -6.48
C ILE A 195 7.39 5.38 -6.75
N HIS A 196 8.00 6.12 -5.83
CA HIS A 196 9.36 6.59 -5.94
C HIS A 196 10.37 5.41 -5.98
N PRO A 197 11.37 5.41 -6.87
CA PRO A 197 12.28 4.28 -7.10
C PRO A 197 13.14 3.91 -5.88
N GLU A 198 13.37 4.85 -4.96
CA GLU A 198 14.14 4.64 -3.73
C GLU A 198 13.55 3.53 -2.86
N TYR A 199 12.22 3.53 -2.68
CA TYR A 199 11.53 2.49 -1.91
C TYR A 199 11.79 1.09 -2.49
N ILE A 200 11.73 0.97 -3.81
CA ILE A 200 11.91 -0.30 -4.51
C ILE A 200 13.37 -0.75 -4.44
N ARG A 201 14.33 0.17 -4.66
CA ARG A 201 15.77 -0.15 -4.54
C ARG A 201 16.12 -0.64 -3.13
N TYR A 202 15.59 0.05 -2.12
CA TYR A 202 15.80 -0.32 -0.72
C TYR A 202 15.32 -1.76 -0.44
N ALA A 203 14.08 -2.07 -0.80
CA ALA A 203 13.52 -3.40 -0.60
C ALA A 203 14.24 -4.48 -1.41
N LEU A 204 14.47 -4.23 -2.70
CA LEU A 204 15.14 -5.19 -3.59
C LEU A 204 16.56 -5.52 -3.11
N SER A 205 17.27 -4.54 -2.55
CA SER A 205 18.60 -4.76 -1.97
C SER A 205 18.57 -5.74 -0.79
N ALA A 206 17.58 -5.64 0.08
CA ALA A 206 17.40 -6.57 1.21
C ALA A 206 16.98 -7.97 0.73
N ILE A 207 16.00 -8.04 -0.17
CA ILE A 207 15.46 -9.29 -0.71
C ILE A 207 16.55 -10.09 -1.45
N ARG A 208 17.41 -9.44 -2.20
CA ARG A 208 18.57 -10.08 -2.86
C ARG A 208 19.56 -10.71 -1.89
N GLN A 209 19.58 -10.23 -0.65
CA GLN A 209 20.40 -10.82 0.43
C GLN A 209 19.64 -11.87 1.24
N GLY A 210 18.45 -12.27 0.82
CA GLY A 210 17.58 -13.20 1.55
C GLY A 210 17.02 -12.61 2.86
N LYS A 211 16.95 -11.28 2.97
CA LYS A 211 16.47 -10.56 4.16
C LYS A 211 15.12 -9.92 3.90
N VAL A 212 14.30 -9.86 4.94
CA VAL A 212 13.09 -9.04 4.93
C VAL A 212 13.50 -7.56 5.05
N PRO A 213 13.00 -6.65 4.19
CA PRO A 213 13.26 -5.22 4.32
C PRO A 213 12.78 -4.68 5.66
N ILE A 214 13.62 -3.92 6.35
CA ILE A 214 13.24 -3.27 7.61
C ILE A 214 12.30 -2.11 7.29
N ARG A 215 11.10 -2.13 7.86
CA ARG A 215 10.08 -1.11 7.65
C ARG A 215 9.58 -0.60 9.00
N LYS A 216 9.96 0.62 9.35
CA LYS A 216 9.59 1.25 10.62
C LYS A 216 8.72 2.47 10.39
N GLN A 217 7.78 2.69 11.30
CA GLN A 217 6.87 3.83 11.28
C GLN A 217 6.62 4.39 12.67
N VAL A 218 6.16 5.63 12.70
CA VAL A 218 5.66 6.30 13.92
C VAL A 218 4.13 6.32 13.97
N GLY A 219 3.45 5.99 12.85
CA GLY A 219 1.99 5.97 12.72
C GLY A 219 1.37 7.32 12.38
N VAL A 220 2.10 8.14 11.63
CA VAL A 220 1.64 9.43 11.11
C VAL A 220 1.20 9.27 9.66
N ILE A 221 0.03 9.81 9.34
CA ILE A 221 -0.42 10.03 7.97
C ILE A 221 -0.18 11.50 7.65
N THR A 222 0.48 11.74 6.53
CA THR A 222 0.95 13.07 6.15
C THR A 222 0.26 13.58 4.91
N LYS A 223 0.24 14.90 4.75
CA LYS A 223 -0.16 15.60 3.53
C LYS A 223 0.92 16.60 3.11
N SER A 224 0.85 17.02 1.86
CA SER A 224 1.69 18.08 1.31
C SER A 224 0.99 19.43 1.48
N THR A 225 1.59 20.36 2.21
CA THR A 225 1.01 21.70 2.48
C THR A 225 1.92 22.78 1.87
N PRO A 226 1.35 23.73 1.09
CA PRO A 226 2.12 24.85 0.55
C PRO A 226 2.82 25.65 1.65
N ILE A 227 4.12 25.85 1.55
CA ILE A 227 4.90 26.58 2.58
C ILE A 227 4.39 28.01 2.80
N LYS A 228 3.80 28.66 1.78
CA LYS A 228 3.16 29.99 1.90
C LYS A 228 1.97 29.97 2.87
N ASP A 229 1.26 28.84 2.94
CA ASP A 229 0.11 28.70 3.82
C ASP A 229 0.57 28.51 5.27
N VAL A 230 1.68 27.80 5.48
CA VAL A 230 2.34 27.68 6.79
C VAL A 230 2.86 29.03 7.31
N VAL A 231 3.39 29.87 6.43
CA VAL A 231 3.75 31.26 6.79
C VAL A 231 2.52 32.05 7.20
N ARG A 232 1.43 31.91 6.45
CA ARG A 232 0.22 32.68 6.64
C ARG A 232 -0.61 32.27 7.87
N TYR A 233 -0.68 30.96 8.12
CA TYR A 233 -1.63 30.41 9.10
C TYR A 233 -0.96 29.79 10.33
N ASP A 234 0.26 29.26 10.19
CA ASP A 234 0.93 28.50 11.24
C ASP A 234 2.13 29.24 11.85
N GLY A 235 2.34 30.49 11.46
CA GLY A 235 3.33 31.38 12.07
C GLY A 235 4.79 31.09 11.68
N LEU A 236 5.05 30.41 10.56
CA LEU A 236 6.41 30.24 10.05
C LEU A 236 7.01 31.61 9.65
N PRO A 237 8.20 32.00 10.18
CA PRO A 237 8.81 33.27 9.79
C PRO A 237 9.15 33.32 8.29
N ALA A 238 8.88 34.46 7.63
CA ALA A 238 9.17 34.64 6.19
C ALA A 238 10.65 34.46 5.85
N SER A 239 11.56 34.78 6.77
CA SER A 239 12.99 34.54 6.60
C SER A 239 13.33 33.05 6.52
N VAL A 240 12.64 32.22 7.30
CA VAL A 240 12.79 30.77 7.28
C VAL A 240 12.25 30.19 5.98
N GLN A 241 11.12 30.69 5.48
CA GLN A 241 10.59 30.33 4.16
C GLN A 241 11.60 30.62 3.05
N GLN A 242 12.21 31.80 3.05
CA GLN A 242 13.21 32.16 2.03
C GLN A 242 14.41 31.23 2.06
N GLN A 243 14.89 30.88 3.25
CA GLN A 243 16.00 29.94 3.40
C GLN A 243 15.60 28.53 2.93
N TYR A 244 14.40 28.08 3.27
CA TYR A 244 13.84 26.78 2.84
C TYR A 244 13.81 26.66 1.31
N ILE A 245 13.23 27.65 0.62
CA ILE A 245 13.17 27.68 -0.84
C ILE A 245 14.57 27.64 -1.48
N LYS A 246 15.57 28.29 -0.87
CA LYS A 246 16.96 28.22 -1.33
C LYS A 246 17.57 26.85 -1.13
N THR A 247 17.28 26.20 -0.02
CA THR A 247 17.82 24.87 0.34
C THR A 247 17.23 23.78 -0.55
N PHE A 248 15.94 23.85 -0.85
CA PHE A 248 15.20 22.88 -1.65
C PHE A 248 14.79 23.43 -3.01
N SER A 249 15.76 23.97 -3.77
CA SER A 249 15.56 24.74 -5.00
C SER A 249 14.87 24.00 -6.16
N ASN A 250 14.67 22.68 -6.08
CA ASN A 250 14.06 21.86 -7.15
C ASN A 250 12.51 21.93 -7.17
N GLY A 251 11.94 23.13 -6.97
CA GLY A 251 10.49 23.32 -7.00
C GLY A 251 9.77 23.02 -5.67
N ALA A 252 10.52 22.86 -4.60
CA ALA A 252 9.97 22.61 -3.27
C ALA A 252 9.22 23.84 -2.74
N THR A 253 7.92 23.89 -3.02
CA THR A 253 7.02 24.93 -2.54
C THR A 253 6.10 24.43 -1.42
N SER A 254 6.30 23.19 -0.97
CA SER A 254 5.49 22.53 0.06
C SER A 254 6.35 21.96 1.19
N VAL A 255 5.70 21.66 2.30
CA VAL A 255 6.23 20.97 3.48
C VAL A 255 5.38 19.74 3.79
N ILE A 256 5.91 18.86 4.62
CA ILE A 256 5.18 17.69 5.13
C ILE A 256 4.43 18.13 6.39
N GLU A 257 3.11 17.97 6.38
CA GLU A 257 2.23 18.27 7.50
C GLU A 257 1.53 16.98 7.97
N VAL A 258 1.30 16.85 9.27
CA VAL A 258 0.50 15.79 9.84
C VAL A 258 -0.96 16.00 9.45
N ASP A 259 -1.54 15.03 8.74
CA ASP A 259 -2.95 15.03 8.37
C ASP A 259 -3.79 14.36 9.47
N TYR A 260 -3.43 13.14 9.83
CA TYR A 260 -4.01 12.44 10.98
C TYR A 260 -3.05 11.37 11.53
N LEU A 261 -3.42 10.76 12.64
CA LEU A 261 -2.61 9.80 13.37
C LEU A 261 -3.33 8.47 13.44
N LEU A 262 -2.62 7.39 13.23
CA LEU A 262 -3.19 6.06 13.46
C LEU A 262 -3.46 5.89 14.97
N PRO A 263 -4.68 5.48 15.36
CA PRO A 263 -4.96 5.15 16.74
C PRO A 263 -3.99 4.09 17.28
N ASP A 264 -3.61 4.21 18.52
CA ASP A 264 -2.68 3.30 19.24
C ASP A 264 -1.25 3.27 18.66
N SER A 265 -0.90 4.19 17.76
CA SER A 265 0.48 4.35 17.26
C SER A 265 1.37 5.12 18.26
N PRO A 266 2.71 4.98 18.16
CA PRO A 266 3.62 5.74 19.01
C PRO A 266 3.52 7.26 18.90
N ALA A 267 3.07 7.77 17.73
CA ALA A 267 2.86 9.21 17.55
C ALA A 267 1.54 9.71 18.16
N PHE A 268 0.59 8.81 18.46
CA PHE A 268 -0.73 9.19 18.96
C PHE A 268 -0.62 9.88 20.32
N GLY A 269 -1.19 11.07 20.43
CA GLY A 269 -1.11 11.91 21.63
C GLY A 269 0.20 12.70 21.82
N LEU A 270 1.21 12.49 20.95
CA LEU A 270 2.45 13.28 20.93
C LEU A 270 2.43 14.33 19.80
N LEU A 271 1.95 13.91 18.62
CA LEU A 271 1.74 14.78 17.47
C LEU A 271 0.25 15.06 17.30
N PHE A 272 -0.05 16.10 16.53
CA PHE A 272 -1.43 16.51 16.25
C PHE A 272 -1.59 16.89 14.78
N PRO A 273 -2.78 16.74 14.19
CA PRO A 273 -3.08 17.30 12.88
C PRO A 273 -2.72 18.76 12.80
N GLY A 274 -2.04 19.17 11.72
CA GLY A 274 -1.51 20.52 11.53
C GLY A 274 -0.05 20.71 11.98
N ASP A 275 0.57 19.75 12.68
CA ASP A 275 2.01 19.82 12.95
C ASP A 275 2.81 19.73 11.64
N VAL A 276 3.70 20.67 11.39
CA VAL A 276 4.61 20.63 10.25
C VAL A 276 5.88 19.89 10.65
N ILE A 277 6.15 18.75 10.01
CA ILE A 277 7.37 17.96 10.23
C ILE A 277 8.52 18.62 9.45
N TRP A 278 9.43 19.25 10.19
CA TRP A 278 10.53 20.03 9.61
C TRP A 278 11.82 19.24 9.47
N ALA A 279 12.16 18.47 10.50
CA ALA A 279 13.37 17.66 10.51
C ALA A 279 13.15 16.33 11.25
N ILE A 280 13.97 15.34 10.95
CA ILE A 280 14.07 14.06 11.65
C ILE A 280 15.53 13.84 12.08
N ASN A 281 15.74 13.55 13.37
CA ASN A 281 17.07 13.38 13.97
C ASN A 281 18.04 14.54 13.62
N GLY A 282 17.53 15.77 13.59
CA GLY A 282 18.28 16.98 13.26
C GLY A 282 18.52 17.23 11.76
N SER A 283 18.13 16.31 10.88
CA SER A 283 18.25 16.46 9.44
C SER A 283 16.96 17.03 8.84
N GLN A 284 17.06 18.19 8.20
CA GLN A 284 15.92 18.81 7.51
C GLN A 284 15.51 17.97 6.29
N ILE A 285 14.21 17.67 6.16
CA ILE A 285 13.71 16.75 5.12
C ILE A 285 13.02 17.46 3.95
N GLY A 286 12.64 18.74 4.10
CA GLY A 286 11.89 19.47 3.07
C GLY A 286 10.54 18.81 2.75
N PRO A 287 10.14 18.78 1.46
CA PRO A 287 8.94 18.09 1.01
C PRO A 287 9.17 16.59 0.81
N ASN A 288 10.33 16.05 1.18
CA ASN A 288 10.79 14.72 0.80
C ASN A 288 10.35 13.67 1.83
N LEU A 289 9.14 13.11 1.65
CA LEU A 289 8.62 12.03 2.48
C LEU A 289 9.45 10.74 2.37
N VAL A 290 10.12 10.52 1.22
CA VAL A 290 11.04 9.38 1.06
C VAL A 290 12.20 9.48 2.06
N ALA A 291 12.77 10.67 2.23
CA ALA A 291 13.84 10.90 3.21
C ALA A 291 13.36 10.66 4.64
N PHE A 292 12.12 11.06 4.96
CA PHE A 292 11.49 10.81 6.24
C PHE A 292 11.35 9.30 6.51
N ASP A 293 10.78 8.55 5.57
CA ASP A 293 10.61 7.10 5.69
C ASP A 293 11.96 6.36 5.79
N MET A 294 12.94 6.76 4.97
CA MET A 294 14.27 6.13 5.01
C MET A 294 15.01 6.40 6.32
N ALA A 295 14.87 7.60 6.91
CA ALA A 295 15.45 7.92 8.20
C ALA A 295 14.86 7.03 9.33
N MET A 296 13.58 6.73 9.29
CA MET A 296 12.95 5.78 10.20
C MET A 296 13.47 4.34 9.99
N ASN A 297 13.50 3.87 8.74
CA ASN A 297 13.95 2.52 8.40
C ASN A 297 15.42 2.26 8.78
N GLN A 298 16.27 3.28 8.63
CA GLN A 298 17.71 3.21 8.92
C GLN A 298 18.05 3.48 10.39
N SER A 299 17.09 3.93 11.20
CA SER A 299 17.33 4.18 12.61
C SER A 299 17.75 2.90 13.33
N THR A 300 18.90 2.96 14.02
CA THR A 300 19.37 1.89 14.91
C THR A 300 18.73 1.96 16.30
N LYS A 301 18.02 3.05 16.60
CA LYS A 301 17.28 3.27 17.85
C LYS A 301 15.83 2.82 17.69
N ASP A 302 15.16 2.64 18.81
CA ASP A 302 13.73 2.37 18.95
C ASP A 302 12.84 3.64 18.79
N HIS A 303 13.46 4.78 18.54
CA HIS A 303 12.80 6.07 18.42
C HIS A 303 13.50 6.99 17.41
N VAL A 304 12.80 8.05 17.03
CA VAL A 304 13.33 9.21 16.32
C VAL A 304 12.99 10.49 17.08
N VAL A 305 13.73 11.57 16.82
CA VAL A 305 13.39 12.92 17.27
C VAL A 305 12.88 13.70 16.06
N LEU A 306 11.65 14.17 16.15
CA LEU A 306 11.02 15.00 15.12
C LEU A 306 11.06 16.45 15.56
N THR A 307 11.69 17.32 14.76
CA THR A 307 11.55 18.78 14.94
C THR A 307 10.29 19.20 14.17
N ILE A 308 9.32 19.75 14.88
CA ILE A 308 8.05 20.18 14.31
C ILE A 308 7.82 21.68 14.55
N LEU A 309 7.03 22.30 13.66
CA LEU A 309 6.42 23.60 13.90
C LEU A 309 4.95 23.38 14.28
N ARG A 310 4.55 23.91 15.43
CA ARG A 310 3.18 23.88 15.96
C ARG A 310 2.79 25.27 16.45
N MET A 311 1.79 25.89 15.85
CA MET A 311 1.29 27.23 16.24
C MET A 311 2.44 28.26 16.39
N GLY A 312 3.36 28.32 15.42
CA GLY A 312 4.49 29.23 15.41
C GLY A 312 5.65 28.89 16.37
N GLN A 313 5.57 27.78 17.08
CA GLN A 313 6.58 27.33 18.04
C GLN A 313 7.29 26.06 17.55
N TRP A 314 8.59 26.02 17.75
CA TRP A 314 9.43 24.85 17.44
C TRP A 314 9.43 23.87 18.61
N HIS A 315 9.26 22.58 18.32
CA HIS A 315 9.31 21.50 19.31
C HIS A 315 10.14 20.35 18.77
N ASP A 316 10.95 19.76 19.64
CA ASP A 316 11.61 18.48 19.41
C ASP A 316 10.83 17.38 20.14
N ILE A 317 10.19 16.51 19.40
CA ILE A 317 9.33 15.44 19.93
C ILE A 317 10.02 14.10 19.72
N LYS A 318 10.30 13.39 20.80
CA LYS A 318 10.79 12.00 20.77
C LYS A 318 9.60 11.07 20.54
N VAL A 319 9.61 10.34 19.40
CA VAL A 319 8.54 9.42 19.01
C VAL A 319 9.11 8.02 18.84
N GLY A 320 8.47 7.02 19.44
CA GLY A 320 8.82 5.61 19.30
C GLY A 320 8.64 5.12 17.87
N LEU A 321 9.43 4.11 17.49
CA LEU A 321 9.30 3.41 16.21
C LEU A 321 8.72 2.01 16.43
N TYR A 322 7.84 1.58 15.54
CA TYR A 322 7.36 0.21 15.50
C TYR A 322 7.64 -0.43 14.15
N ASP A 323 7.79 -1.76 14.16
CA ASP A 323 8.06 -2.54 12.95
C ASP A 323 6.74 -2.92 12.27
N LEU A 324 6.54 -2.43 11.06
CA LEU A 324 5.37 -2.72 10.25
C LEU A 324 5.22 -4.21 9.89
N GLU A 325 6.31 -4.96 9.86
CA GLU A 325 6.30 -6.40 9.54
C GLU A 325 5.48 -7.20 10.56
N LEU A 326 5.44 -6.72 11.83
CA LEU A 326 4.68 -7.35 12.92
C LEU A 326 3.16 -7.27 12.75
N HIS A 327 2.68 -6.36 11.89
CA HIS A 327 1.25 -6.15 11.67
C HIS A 327 0.75 -6.75 10.35
N LYS A 328 1.62 -7.44 9.58
CA LYS A 328 1.18 -8.16 8.39
C LYS A 328 0.20 -9.27 8.75
N ILE A 329 -0.77 -9.51 7.88
CA ILE A 329 -1.73 -10.59 8.04
C ILE A 329 -1.01 -11.92 7.81
N LYS A 330 -0.72 -12.64 8.89
CA LYS A 330 -0.08 -13.98 8.89
C LYS A 330 -1.04 -15.09 9.31
N LYS A 331 -2.23 -14.73 9.76
CA LYS A 331 -3.28 -15.68 10.15
C LYS A 331 -4.65 -15.18 9.74
N MET A 332 -5.47 -16.10 9.26
CA MET A 332 -6.87 -15.86 8.91
C MET A 332 -7.74 -17.02 9.38
N VAL A 333 -9.02 -16.76 9.59
CA VAL A 333 -10.02 -17.77 9.93
C VAL A 333 -11.18 -17.66 8.97
N HIS A 334 -11.47 -18.74 8.24
CA HIS A 334 -12.71 -18.87 7.48
C HIS A 334 -13.79 -19.43 8.39
N PHE A 335 -14.85 -18.66 8.60
CA PHE A 335 -15.97 -19.03 9.43
C PHE A 335 -17.27 -18.47 8.84
N GLY A 336 -18.24 -19.35 8.60
CA GLY A 336 -19.56 -18.97 8.14
C GLY A 336 -19.61 -18.20 6.81
N GLY A 337 -18.64 -18.43 5.91
CA GLY A 337 -18.54 -17.74 4.62
C GLY A 337 -17.91 -16.35 4.70
N ALA A 338 -17.23 -16.03 5.81
CA ALA A 338 -16.43 -14.84 5.98
C ALA A 338 -15.00 -15.19 6.41
N ILE A 339 -14.05 -14.31 6.10
CA ILE A 339 -12.66 -14.39 6.56
C ILE A 339 -12.47 -13.38 7.67
N PHE A 340 -11.99 -13.84 8.83
CA PHE A 340 -11.62 -13.05 9.99
C PHE A 340 -10.11 -12.96 10.06
N PHE A 341 -9.59 -11.77 10.36
CA PHE A 341 -8.16 -11.48 10.46
C PHE A 341 -7.91 -10.24 11.32
N GLU A 342 -6.67 -10.04 11.73
CA GLU A 342 -6.24 -8.80 12.37
C GLU A 342 -5.82 -7.79 11.31
N MET A 343 -6.29 -6.54 11.44
CA MET A 343 -6.07 -5.47 10.48
C MET A 343 -4.58 -5.11 10.38
N ASP A 344 -4.03 -5.07 9.17
CA ASP A 344 -2.69 -4.56 8.90
C ASP A 344 -2.65 -3.02 8.79
N ASP A 345 -1.43 -2.46 8.82
CA ASP A 345 -1.25 -1.00 8.77
C ASP A 345 -1.65 -0.38 7.42
N TYR A 346 -1.41 -1.08 6.31
CA TYR A 346 -1.83 -0.59 4.99
C TYR A 346 -3.33 -0.36 4.94
N THR A 347 -4.09 -1.31 5.45
CA THR A 347 -5.54 -1.22 5.48
C THR A 347 -6.03 -0.27 6.57
N ALA A 348 -5.37 -0.25 7.74
CA ALA A 348 -5.70 0.64 8.84
C ALA A 348 -5.66 2.11 8.39
N LYS A 349 -4.60 2.53 7.69
CA LYS A 349 -4.45 3.91 7.21
C LYS A 349 -5.53 4.36 6.22
N ILE A 350 -6.03 3.45 5.37
CA ILE A 350 -7.07 3.79 4.38
C ILE A 350 -8.50 3.61 4.89
N SER A 351 -8.70 2.83 5.96
CA SER A 351 -10.02 2.52 6.52
C SER A 351 -10.33 3.27 7.81
N GLY A 352 -9.32 3.83 8.47
CA GLY A 352 -9.45 4.46 9.80
C GLY A 352 -9.71 3.46 10.94
N ILE A 353 -9.64 2.13 10.66
CA ILE A 353 -9.72 1.09 11.70
C ILE A 353 -8.34 0.94 12.32
N PRO A 354 -8.20 0.92 13.67
CA PRO A 354 -6.91 0.68 14.30
C PRO A 354 -6.26 -0.62 13.82
N ALA A 355 -4.95 -0.60 13.57
CA ALA A 355 -4.18 -1.81 13.28
C ALA A 355 -4.39 -2.86 14.37
N LYS A 356 -4.26 -4.14 14.01
CA LYS A 356 -4.55 -5.31 14.88
C LYS A 356 -5.99 -5.47 15.36
N SER A 357 -6.92 -4.60 14.96
CA SER A 357 -8.33 -4.83 15.25
C SER A 357 -8.82 -6.11 14.58
N LEU A 358 -9.57 -6.95 15.30
CA LEU A 358 -10.25 -8.08 14.69
C LEU A 358 -11.27 -7.58 13.67
N THR A 359 -11.11 -8.01 12.45
CA THR A 359 -11.88 -7.54 11.30
C THR A 359 -12.37 -8.72 10.50
N PHE A 360 -13.46 -8.57 9.76
CA PHE A 360 -13.89 -9.59 8.83
C PHE A 360 -14.38 -9.01 7.50
N VAL A 361 -14.29 -9.85 6.49
CA VAL A 361 -14.82 -9.59 5.15
C VAL A 361 -15.65 -10.80 4.70
N LYS A 362 -16.80 -10.55 4.11
CA LYS A 362 -17.65 -11.60 3.51
C LYS A 362 -17.00 -12.06 2.20
N VAL A 363 -16.74 -13.35 2.06
CA VAL A 363 -16.02 -13.88 0.88
C VAL A 363 -16.84 -14.86 0.05
N ASP A 364 -17.77 -15.59 0.67
CA ASP A 364 -18.64 -16.51 -0.02
C ASP A 364 -19.99 -15.85 -0.35
N THR A 365 -20.60 -16.22 -1.46
CA THR A 365 -21.96 -15.78 -1.80
C THR A 365 -23.00 -16.35 -0.83
N ASN A 366 -22.71 -17.51 -0.24
CA ASN A 366 -23.56 -18.18 0.73
C ASN A 366 -22.95 -18.05 2.13
N HIS A 367 -23.13 -16.90 2.78
CA HIS A 367 -22.61 -16.62 4.11
C HIS A 367 -23.73 -16.37 5.13
N ILE A 368 -23.42 -16.62 6.41
CA ILE A 368 -24.40 -16.45 7.52
C ILE A 368 -24.57 -14.98 7.96
N PHE A 369 -23.72 -14.08 7.48
CA PHE A 369 -23.67 -12.68 7.94
C PHE A 369 -24.58 -11.73 7.13
N ASN A 370 -25.72 -12.22 6.62
CA ASN A 370 -26.64 -11.40 5.81
C ASN A 370 -27.21 -10.20 6.57
N ASN A 371 -27.46 -10.37 7.87
CA ASN A 371 -27.99 -9.31 8.75
C ASN A 371 -26.92 -8.36 9.29
N VAL A 372 -25.65 -8.61 8.99
CA VAL A 372 -24.53 -7.75 9.39
C VAL A 372 -24.29 -6.73 8.26
N ALA A 373 -24.51 -5.46 8.55
CA ALA A 373 -24.42 -4.37 7.56
C ALA A 373 -25.15 -4.67 6.24
N PRO A 374 -26.49 -4.97 6.28
CA PRO A 374 -27.23 -5.48 5.12
C PRO A 374 -27.34 -4.50 3.95
N TYR A 375 -27.25 -3.20 4.19
CA TYR A 375 -27.40 -2.14 3.18
C TYR A 375 -26.11 -1.80 2.43
N ARG A 376 -25.00 -2.45 2.78
CA ARG A 376 -23.69 -2.20 2.15
C ARG A 376 -23.33 -3.32 1.19
N ILE A 377 -23.79 -3.17 -0.04
CA ILE A 377 -23.72 -4.20 -1.10
C ILE A 377 -22.33 -4.26 -1.76
N LYS A 378 -21.48 -3.25 -1.58
CA LYS A 378 -20.13 -3.25 -2.20
C LYS A 378 -19.09 -3.83 -1.27
N ASN A 379 -18.36 -4.78 -1.81
CA ASN A 379 -17.41 -5.74 -1.23
C ASN A 379 -16.17 -5.17 -0.52
N ASP A 380 -16.10 -3.88 -0.27
CA ASP A 380 -14.91 -3.20 0.24
C ASP A 380 -15.03 -2.76 1.71
N PHE A 381 -16.10 -3.20 2.41
CA PHE A 381 -16.29 -2.78 3.80
C PHE A 381 -15.76 -3.82 4.77
N ARG A 382 -14.68 -3.43 5.42
CA ARG A 382 -14.14 -4.13 6.57
C ARG A 382 -14.91 -3.68 7.81
N LEU A 383 -15.29 -4.62 8.62
CA LEU A 383 -16.05 -4.38 9.84
C LEU A 383 -15.19 -4.80 11.02
N LYS A 384 -14.93 -3.87 11.94
CA LYS A 384 -14.27 -4.20 13.21
C LYS A 384 -15.27 -4.96 14.08
N VAL A 385 -14.88 -6.15 14.54
CA VAL A 385 -15.65 -6.93 15.49
C VAL A 385 -15.38 -6.44 16.91
N LEU A 386 -16.41 -6.25 17.70
CA LEU A 386 -16.33 -5.81 19.09
C LEU A 386 -16.61 -6.93 20.06
N SER A 387 -17.65 -7.75 19.78
CA SER A 387 -18.06 -8.85 20.67
C SER A 387 -18.83 -9.93 19.94
N PHE A 388 -18.80 -11.14 20.49
CA PHE A 388 -19.76 -12.20 20.19
C PHE A 388 -20.52 -12.56 21.47
N ASN A 389 -21.86 -12.67 21.39
CA ASN A 389 -22.72 -12.94 22.53
C ASN A 389 -22.41 -12.03 23.75
N LYS A 390 -22.17 -10.74 23.48
CA LYS A 390 -21.77 -9.70 24.48
C LYS A 390 -20.41 -9.95 25.16
N LYS A 391 -19.65 -10.95 24.73
CA LYS A 391 -18.27 -11.16 25.20
C LYS A 391 -17.32 -10.38 24.32
N PRO A 392 -16.58 -9.41 24.85
CA PRO A 392 -15.58 -8.64 24.08
C PRO A 392 -14.57 -9.57 23.43
N ILE A 393 -14.08 -9.16 22.23
CA ILE A 393 -13.02 -9.84 21.50
C ILE A 393 -11.90 -8.86 21.26
N ALA A 394 -10.71 -9.22 21.72
CA ALA A 394 -9.52 -8.39 21.54
C ALA A 394 -8.77 -8.76 20.24
N ASP A 395 -8.71 -10.05 19.91
CA ASP A 395 -7.81 -10.60 18.89
C ASP A 395 -8.38 -11.84 18.18
N LEU A 396 -7.67 -12.30 17.17
CA LEU A 396 -8.06 -13.47 16.37
C LEU A 396 -7.98 -14.78 17.18
N GLU A 397 -7.05 -14.92 18.14
CA GLU A 397 -6.91 -16.11 18.98
C GLU A 397 -8.13 -16.27 19.90
N THR A 398 -8.56 -15.18 20.52
CA THR A 398 -9.81 -15.16 21.31
C THR A 398 -10.99 -15.60 20.46
N PHE A 399 -11.09 -15.11 19.20
CA PHE A 399 -12.15 -15.53 18.28
C PHE A 399 -12.07 -17.04 17.98
N VAL A 400 -10.88 -17.56 17.64
CA VAL A 400 -10.67 -19.00 17.37
C VAL A 400 -11.17 -19.86 18.53
N SER A 401 -10.86 -19.47 19.75
CA SER A 401 -11.28 -20.20 20.97
C SER A 401 -12.81 -20.21 21.15
N MET A 402 -13.51 -19.21 20.63
CA MET A 402 -14.97 -19.09 20.73
C MET A 402 -15.72 -19.86 19.63
N VAL A 403 -15.09 -20.11 18.47
CA VAL A 403 -15.73 -20.73 17.29
C VAL A 403 -16.50 -22.01 17.65
N PRO A 404 -15.97 -22.99 18.40
CA PRO A 404 -16.72 -24.19 18.76
C PRO A 404 -18.01 -23.87 19.50
N SER A 405 -17.99 -22.92 20.44
CA SER A 405 -19.18 -22.53 21.21
C SER A 405 -20.23 -21.79 20.38
N LEU A 406 -19.80 -21.02 19.36
CA LEU A 406 -20.69 -20.32 18.44
C LEU A 406 -21.45 -21.33 17.56
N ILE A 407 -20.77 -22.35 17.07
CA ILE A 407 -21.36 -23.43 16.27
C ILE A 407 -22.35 -24.20 17.10
N ALA A 408 -21.98 -24.63 18.31
CA ALA A 408 -22.81 -25.43 19.18
C ALA A 408 -24.13 -24.73 19.56
N LYS A 409 -24.14 -23.41 19.65
CA LYS A 409 -25.33 -22.62 20.02
C LYS A 409 -26.32 -22.40 18.88
N LYS A 410 -25.94 -22.67 17.63
CA LYS A 410 -26.74 -22.40 16.43
C LYS A 410 -27.03 -20.90 16.18
N TYR A 411 -27.30 -20.13 17.23
CA TYR A 411 -27.59 -18.69 17.17
C TYR A 411 -26.60 -17.91 18.03
N PHE A 412 -26.13 -16.80 17.52
CA PHE A 412 -25.25 -15.88 18.26
C PHE A 412 -25.49 -14.44 17.84
N THR A 413 -25.01 -13.52 18.66
CA THR A 413 -24.98 -12.10 18.33
C THR A 413 -23.57 -11.68 18.02
N ILE A 414 -23.40 -10.80 17.03
CA ILE A 414 -22.17 -10.09 16.73
C ILE A 414 -22.39 -8.59 16.94
N GLU A 415 -21.50 -7.95 17.69
CA GLU A 415 -21.41 -6.51 17.75
C GLU A 415 -20.22 -6.06 16.92
N TYR A 416 -20.42 -5.06 16.09
CA TYR A 416 -19.44 -4.57 15.17
C TYR A 416 -19.57 -3.07 14.99
N THR A 417 -18.51 -2.46 14.51
CA THR A 417 -18.51 -1.08 14.05
C THR A 417 -17.99 -1.01 12.63
N ASP A 418 -18.53 -0.09 11.92
CA ASP A 418 -18.28 0.21 10.55
C ASP A 418 -17.49 1.53 10.50
N PHE A 419 -16.33 1.49 9.89
CA PHE A 419 -15.50 2.65 9.67
C PHE A 419 -15.63 3.09 8.21
N SER A 420 -16.33 4.21 8.00
CA SER A 420 -16.20 4.97 6.76
C SER A 420 -15.22 6.13 7.00
N PRO A 421 -14.63 6.72 5.96
CA PRO A 421 -13.84 7.97 6.09
C PRO A 421 -14.59 9.09 6.83
N PHE A 422 -15.92 9.11 6.71
CA PHE A 422 -16.80 10.00 7.47
C PHE A 422 -16.76 9.73 8.99
N HIS A 423 -16.56 8.46 9.40
CA HIS A 423 -16.47 8.11 10.82
C HIS A 423 -15.10 8.42 11.43
N ALA A 424 -14.02 8.46 10.63
CA ALA A 424 -12.73 8.97 11.11
C ALA A 424 -12.84 10.46 11.49
N PHE A 425 -13.60 11.25 10.73
CA PHE A 425 -13.94 12.63 11.08
C PHE A 425 -14.81 12.71 12.35
N CYS A 426 -15.79 11.82 12.51
CA CYS A 426 -16.62 11.75 13.71
C CYS A 426 -15.85 11.28 14.94
N ALA A 427 -14.87 10.38 14.79
CA ALA A 427 -13.99 9.94 15.88
C ALA A 427 -13.10 11.09 16.38
N ALA A 428 -12.62 11.93 15.49
CA ALA A 428 -11.88 13.17 15.85
C ALA A 428 -12.75 14.15 16.65
N LEU A 429 -14.08 14.09 16.52
CA LEU A 429 -15.03 14.90 17.29
C LEU A 429 -15.53 14.20 18.57
N HIS A 430 -14.90 13.08 18.99
CA HIS A 430 -15.36 12.22 20.11
C HIS A 430 -16.79 11.66 19.92
N LEU A 431 -17.34 11.72 18.71
CA LEU A 431 -18.60 11.11 18.34
C LEU A 431 -18.32 9.72 17.76
N GLY A 432 -17.72 8.84 18.53
CA GLY A 432 -17.34 7.48 18.10
C GLY A 432 -18.49 6.76 17.39
N PRO A 433 -18.18 5.89 16.40
CA PRO A 433 -19.20 5.12 15.69
C PRO A 433 -20.01 4.31 16.71
N ARG A 434 -21.33 4.41 16.66
CA ARG A 434 -22.21 3.61 17.53
C ARG A 434 -22.08 2.15 17.14
N PRO A 435 -21.82 1.22 18.10
CA PRO A 435 -21.80 -0.19 17.82
C PRO A 435 -23.14 -0.63 17.23
N SER A 436 -23.07 -1.41 16.16
CA SER A 436 -24.22 -2.10 15.59
C SER A 436 -24.25 -3.54 16.10
N ARG A 437 -25.42 -4.12 16.25
CA ARG A 437 -25.61 -5.50 16.66
C ARG A 437 -26.44 -6.25 15.63
N ALA A 438 -26.03 -7.46 15.28
CA ALA A 438 -26.79 -8.36 14.44
C ALA A 438 -26.93 -9.73 15.10
N TYR A 439 -28.05 -10.40 14.78
CA TYR A 439 -28.29 -11.80 15.11
C TYR A 439 -27.88 -12.65 13.92
N VAL A 440 -27.15 -13.72 14.20
CA VAL A 440 -26.61 -14.62 13.19
C VAL A 440 -27.03 -16.04 13.51
N GLU A 441 -27.55 -16.77 12.52
CA GLU A 441 -27.83 -18.18 12.59
C GLU A 441 -26.73 -18.97 11.89
N TYR A 442 -26.15 -19.96 12.57
CA TYR A 442 -25.20 -20.89 11.99
C TYR A 442 -25.92 -22.07 11.35
N GLY A 443 -25.98 -22.12 10.03
CA GLY A 443 -26.64 -23.20 9.28
C GLY A 443 -25.82 -24.48 9.23
N THR A 444 -26.47 -25.62 9.21
CA THR A 444 -25.85 -26.97 9.20
C THR A 444 -25.13 -27.31 7.88
N HIS A 445 -25.32 -26.53 6.82
CA HIS A 445 -24.75 -26.79 5.49
C HIS A 445 -23.48 -25.97 5.20
N LEU A 446 -22.93 -25.28 6.20
CA LEU A 446 -21.76 -24.45 6.02
C LEU A 446 -20.46 -25.27 6.07
N PRO A 447 -19.43 -24.86 5.33
CA PRO A 447 -18.12 -25.49 5.42
C PRO A 447 -17.59 -25.46 6.85
N GLN A 448 -16.89 -26.53 7.23
CA GLN A 448 -16.19 -26.57 8.51
C GLN A 448 -15.26 -25.37 8.64
N PRO A 449 -15.25 -24.66 9.78
CA PRO A 449 -14.33 -23.57 10.02
C PRO A 449 -12.88 -24.02 9.88
N ARG A 450 -12.05 -23.17 9.28
CA ARG A 450 -10.64 -23.43 9.02
C ARG A 450 -9.80 -22.25 9.41
N SER A 451 -8.65 -22.50 10.03
CA SER A 451 -7.60 -21.53 10.16
C SER A 451 -6.65 -21.62 8.96
N PHE A 452 -6.09 -20.49 8.56
CA PHE A 452 -5.05 -20.37 7.55
C PHE A 452 -3.88 -19.64 8.19
N ILE A 453 -2.69 -20.23 8.14
CA ILE A 453 -1.47 -19.68 8.71
C ILE A 453 -0.47 -19.53 7.56
N TRP A 454 0.15 -18.36 7.46
CA TRP A 454 1.22 -18.14 6.50
C TRP A 454 2.49 -18.87 6.93
N GLU A 455 2.99 -19.74 6.08
CA GLU A 455 4.23 -20.49 6.28
C GLU A 455 5.37 -19.75 5.56
N GLU A 456 6.20 -19.02 6.32
CA GLU A 456 7.29 -18.21 5.79
C GLU A 456 8.30 -19.01 4.98
N THR A 457 8.64 -20.24 5.42
CA THR A 457 9.64 -21.08 4.78
C THR A 457 9.28 -21.47 3.34
N HIS A 458 8.00 -21.69 3.08
CA HIS A 458 7.51 -22.13 1.78
C HIS A 458 6.64 -21.08 1.07
N HIS A 459 6.52 -19.91 1.64
CA HIS A 459 5.74 -18.80 1.11
C HIS A 459 4.32 -19.19 0.67
N ARG A 460 3.61 -19.90 1.54
CA ARG A 460 2.25 -20.41 1.26
C ARG A 460 1.33 -20.37 2.47
N TRP A 461 0.04 -20.37 2.20
CA TRP A 461 -0.99 -20.53 3.22
C TRP A 461 -1.22 -22.02 3.52
N VAL A 462 -1.08 -22.39 4.78
CA VAL A 462 -1.41 -23.73 5.27
C VAL A 462 -2.72 -23.67 6.03
N SER A 463 -3.69 -24.54 5.68
CA SER A 463 -4.99 -24.56 6.31
C SER A 463 -5.19 -25.78 7.18
N SER A 464 -5.81 -25.58 8.36
CA SER A 464 -6.24 -26.65 9.25
C SER A 464 -7.68 -26.42 9.71
N PRO A 465 -8.48 -27.52 9.93
CA PRO A 465 -9.79 -27.38 10.52
C PRO A 465 -9.68 -26.86 11.95
N ILE A 466 -10.63 -26.03 12.35
CA ILE A 466 -10.79 -25.64 13.75
C ILE A 466 -11.60 -26.77 14.41
N GLY A 467 -10.99 -27.45 15.39
CA GLY A 467 -11.60 -28.62 16.04
C GLY A 467 -12.90 -28.28 16.73
N ILE A 468 -13.96 -29.00 16.35
CA ILE A 468 -15.18 -29.12 17.14
C ILE A 468 -14.90 -30.31 18.06
N LYS A 469 -14.61 -30.05 19.36
CA LYS A 469 -14.51 -31.09 20.36
C LYS A 469 -15.90 -31.59 20.73
#